data_1a3ea0a282940ef4ed6ab2641ce98d73
#
_entry.id   1a3ea0a282940ef4ed6ab2641ce98d73
#
_cell.length_a   1.000
_cell.length_b   1.000
_cell.length_c   1.000
_cell.angle_alpha   90.00
_cell.angle_beta   90.00
_cell.angle_gamma   90.00
#
_symmetry.space_group_name_H-M   'P 1'
#
loop_
_entity.id
_entity.type
_entity.pdbx_description
1 polymer ?
#
loop_
_entity_poly.entity_id
_entity_poly.type
_entity_poly.pdbx_seq_one_letter_code
_entity_poly.pdbx_strand_id
1 'polypeptide(L)'
;MQILFLDESGTAPARNAVERNPYFVLGGLIVPEAQWKSLQGDLRRLKAEYHVDGEVKWRYFIPHPLSHKVTPLSHLDIPQLDKLRMRLFNVIASYKSFRVLAAVVDTKSYYEKHPDRDAEDMYHDAFEAVCARFQYYLQDMQRATTGSPFYGMVVIDERNNQQNKQLDNFHFDLLNNHDSRRADYNNLVEGLFIAASHHSVGVQFADLVAGAVYRKVSKGDSSFYNVIRGNIRCRPNGDVNGYGIVSVPYGASHV
;
A
#
# COMPACT_ATOMS: atom_id res chain seq x y z
N MET A 1 -5.29 15.84 -10.13
CA MET A 1 -5.62 15.08 -8.91
C MET A 1 -4.57 14.01 -8.65
N GLN A 2 -4.43 13.56 -7.40
CA GLN A 2 -3.57 12.42 -7.03
C GLN A 2 -4.45 11.23 -6.61
N ILE A 3 -4.06 10.02 -6.97
CA ILE A 3 -4.80 8.81 -6.62
C ILE A 3 -3.89 7.94 -5.76
N LEU A 4 -4.32 7.66 -4.53
CA LEU A 4 -3.65 6.71 -3.65
C LEU A 4 -4.31 5.34 -3.81
N PHE A 5 -3.58 4.39 -4.38
CA PHE A 5 -3.99 2.99 -4.43
C PHE A 5 -3.41 2.26 -3.23
N LEU A 6 -4.22 1.45 -2.55
CA LEU A 6 -3.86 0.72 -1.33
C LEU A 6 -4.12 -0.77 -1.47
N ASP A 7 -3.24 -1.57 -0.88
CA ASP A 7 -3.43 -3.00 -0.66
C ASP A 7 -2.62 -3.44 0.56
N GLU A 8 -2.94 -4.61 1.13
CA GLU A 8 -2.27 -5.14 2.30
C GLU A 8 -1.30 -6.28 1.99
N SER A 9 -0.31 -6.47 2.87
CA SER A 9 0.54 -7.66 2.93
C SER A 9 0.70 -8.14 4.37
N GLY A 10 0.56 -9.44 4.56
CA GLY A 10 0.27 -10.00 5.86
C GLY A 10 -1.21 -9.87 6.18
N THR A 11 -1.61 -10.33 7.36
CA THR A 11 -3.00 -10.23 7.84
C THR A 11 -2.97 -9.51 9.17
N ALA A 12 -3.88 -8.55 9.39
CA ALA A 12 -4.13 -8.02 10.72
C ALA A 12 -4.64 -9.17 11.60
N PRO A 13 -3.83 -9.72 12.50
CA PRO A 13 -4.17 -10.94 13.22
C PRO A 13 -5.03 -10.65 14.45
N ALA A 14 -5.83 -11.65 14.85
CA ALA A 14 -6.36 -11.65 16.21
C ALA A 14 -5.21 -11.76 17.22
N ARG A 15 -5.43 -11.29 18.46
CA ARG A 15 -4.42 -11.22 19.54
C ARG A 15 -3.67 -12.54 19.77
N ASN A 16 -4.34 -13.67 19.67
CA ASN A 16 -3.75 -14.99 19.88
C ASN A 16 -2.92 -15.50 18.69
N ALA A 17 -2.85 -14.74 17.61
CA ALA A 17 -2.15 -15.12 16.39
C ALA A 17 -0.94 -14.21 16.05
N VAL A 18 -0.56 -13.27 16.94
CA VAL A 18 0.53 -12.29 16.71
C VAL A 18 1.89 -12.97 16.49
N GLU A 19 2.19 -14.05 17.19
CA GLU A 19 3.47 -14.77 17.05
C GLU A 19 3.64 -15.39 15.64
N ARG A 20 2.53 -15.74 14.97
CA ARG A 20 2.53 -16.27 13.59
C ARG A 20 2.49 -15.16 12.54
N ASN A 21 1.99 -13.99 12.91
CA ASN A 21 1.84 -12.83 12.06
C ASN A 21 2.41 -11.59 12.76
N PRO A 22 3.74 -11.51 12.91
CA PRO A 22 4.37 -10.45 13.71
C PRO A 22 4.23 -9.07 13.07
N TYR A 23 3.99 -9.01 11.76
CA TYR A 23 3.83 -7.77 11.02
C TYR A 23 2.57 -7.80 10.16
N PHE A 24 1.97 -6.63 10.02
CA PHE A 24 0.94 -6.30 9.04
C PHE A 24 1.37 -5.02 8.31
N VAL A 25 1.23 -4.96 7.00
CA VAL A 25 1.60 -3.79 6.20
C VAL A 25 0.43 -3.37 5.33
N LEU A 26 0.01 -2.12 5.44
CA LEU A 26 -0.85 -1.48 4.44
C LEU A 26 0.03 -0.61 3.56
N GLY A 27 0.23 -1.03 2.30
CA GLY A 27 1.08 -0.38 1.33
C GLY A 27 0.30 0.42 0.30
N GLY A 28 0.87 1.52 -0.16
CA GLY A 28 0.21 2.40 -1.12
C GLY A 28 1.14 2.99 -2.16
N LEU A 29 0.56 3.18 -3.35
CA LEU A 29 1.17 3.87 -4.47
C LEU A 29 0.34 5.09 -4.86
N ILE A 30 0.94 6.28 -4.77
CA ILE A 30 0.33 7.52 -5.26
C ILE A 30 0.68 7.68 -6.73
N VAL A 31 -0.34 7.80 -7.56
CA VAL A 31 -0.24 7.99 -9.01
C VAL A 31 -0.96 9.29 -9.40
N PRO A 32 -0.29 10.24 -10.08
CA PRO A 32 -0.97 11.37 -10.70
C PRO A 32 -1.99 10.87 -11.75
N GLU A 33 -3.20 11.42 -11.77
CA GLU A 33 -4.26 11.00 -12.70
C GLU A 33 -3.80 10.99 -14.17
N ALA A 34 -2.99 11.98 -14.57
CA ALA A 34 -2.46 12.10 -15.92
C ALA A 34 -1.56 10.92 -16.33
N GLN A 35 -1.01 10.18 -15.36
CA GLN A 35 -0.11 9.04 -15.62
C GLN A 35 -0.79 7.69 -15.42
N TRP A 36 -2.04 7.64 -14.99
CA TRP A 36 -2.75 6.39 -14.77
C TRP A 36 -2.86 5.53 -16.04
N LYS A 37 -3.18 6.15 -17.18
CA LYS A 37 -3.25 5.43 -18.46
C LYS A 37 -1.90 4.90 -18.92
N SER A 38 -0.82 5.63 -18.67
CA SER A 38 0.55 5.17 -18.97
C SER A 38 0.91 3.95 -18.12
N LEU A 39 0.64 3.99 -16.81
CA LEU A 39 0.84 2.86 -15.91
C LEU A 39 0.03 1.62 -16.36
N GLN A 40 -1.23 1.82 -16.78
CA GLN A 40 -2.06 0.75 -17.32
C GLN A 40 -1.42 0.13 -18.60
N GLY A 41 -0.90 0.98 -19.48
CA GLY A 41 -0.19 0.56 -20.70
C GLY A 41 1.06 -0.28 -20.39
N ASP A 42 1.85 0.15 -19.41
CA ASP A 42 3.07 -0.56 -18.97
C ASP A 42 2.74 -1.95 -18.41
N LEU A 43 1.73 -2.05 -17.54
CA LEU A 43 1.30 -3.35 -17.00
C LEU A 43 0.80 -4.27 -18.11
N ARG A 44 -0.04 -3.76 -19.02
CA ARG A 44 -0.55 -4.55 -20.16
C ARG A 44 0.58 -5.07 -21.05
N ARG A 45 1.57 -4.22 -21.36
CA ARG A 45 2.74 -4.61 -22.14
C ARG A 45 3.53 -5.73 -21.48
N LEU A 46 3.81 -5.60 -20.17
CA LEU A 46 4.50 -6.66 -19.41
C LEU A 46 3.70 -7.96 -19.38
N LYS A 47 2.39 -7.88 -19.12
CA LYS A 47 1.52 -9.07 -19.15
C LYS A 47 1.53 -9.75 -20.52
N ALA A 48 1.43 -8.99 -21.59
CA ALA A 48 1.47 -9.55 -22.96
C ALA A 48 2.82 -10.24 -23.27
N GLU A 49 3.94 -9.62 -22.87
CA GLU A 49 5.28 -10.16 -23.10
C GLU A 49 5.52 -11.50 -22.37
N TYR A 50 4.92 -11.65 -21.18
CA TYR A 50 5.01 -12.87 -20.37
C TYR A 50 3.80 -13.80 -20.50
N HIS A 51 2.88 -13.54 -21.44
CA HIS A 51 1.64 -14.29 -21.65
C HIS A 51 0.80 -14.46 -20.37
N VAL A 52 0.75 -13.42 -19.54
CA VAL A 52 -0.01 -13.39 -18.29
C VAL A 52 -1.44 -12.99 -18.58
N ASP A 53 -2.38 -13.91 -18.39
CA ASP A 53 -3.82 -13.64 -18.41
C ASP A 53 -4.36 -13.57 -16.98
N GLY A 54 -4.92 -12.42 -16.62
CA GLY A 54 -5.41 -12.16 -15.27
C GLY A 54 -4.58 -11.16 -14.47
N GLU A 55 -4.78 -11.13 -13.16
CA GLU A 55 -4.11 -10.21 -12.25
C GLU A 55 -2.69 -10.64 -11.90
N VAL A 56 -1.87 -9.68 -11.50
CA VAL A 56 -0.57 -9.89 -10.90
C VAL A 56 -0.67 -9.61 -9.41
N LYS A 57 -0.35 -10.58 -8.57
CA LYS A 57 -0.28 -10.43 -7.11
C LYS A 57 1.07 -10.86 -6.57
N TRP A 58 1.55 -10.20 -5.52
CA TRP A 58 2.80 -10.51 -4.83
C TRP A 58 2.92 -11.99 -4.49
N ARG A 59 1.86 -12.58 -3.94
CA ARG A 59 1.83 -13.99 -3.55
C ARG A 59 2.02 -14.97 -4.70
N TYR A 60 1.76 -14.57 -5.96
CA TYR A 60 1.92 -15.45 -7.13
C TYR A 60 3.38 -15.61 -7.56
N PHE A 61 4.27 -14.73 -7.12
CA PHE A 61 5.71 -14.82 -7.34
C PHE A 61 6.45 -15.73 -6.34
N ILE A 62 5.73 -16.26 -5.35
CA ILE A 62 6.31 -17.14 -4.33
C ILE A 62 5.77 -18.56 -4.60
N PRO A 63 6.56 -19.42 -5.24
CA PRO A 63 6.15 -20.81 -5.47
C PRO A 63 5.81 -21.46 -4.13
N HIS A 64 4.59 -21.94 -3.97
CA HIS A 64 4.20 -22.70 -2.80
C HIS A 64 4.21 -24.18 -3.17
N PRO A 65 5.16 -25.01 -2.68
CA PRO A 65 5.35 -26.40 -3.10
C PRO A 65 4.11 -27.30 -2.90
N LEU A 66 3.23 -26.91 -1.98
CA LEU A 66 2.02 -27.67 -1.62
C LEU A 66 0.73 -27.07 -2.18
N SER A 67 0.82 -26.00 -2.97
CA SER A 67 -0.37 -25.37 -3.54
C SER A 67 -0.63 -25.89 -4.95
N HIS A 68 -1.71 -26.63 -5.13
CA HIS A 68 -2.22 -27.02 -6.45
C HIS A 68 -3.06 -25.91 -7.12
N LYS A 69 -3.08 -24.70 -6.55
CA LYS A 69 -3.83 -23.58 -7.14
C LYS A 69 -3.09 -23.04 -8.35
N VAL A 70 -3.72 -23.13 -9.50
CA VAL A 70 -3.25 -22.48 -10.73
C VAL A 70 -3.45 -20.97 -10.57
N THR A 71 -2.40 -20.21 -10.80
CA THR A 71 -2.39 -18.74 -10.81
C THR A 71 -2.10 -18.25 -12.22
N PRO A 72 -2.36 -16.97 -12.54
CA PRO A 72 -1.99 -16.41 -13.83
C PRO A 72 -0.49 -16.50 -14.16
N LEU A 73 0.37 -16.74 -13.16
CA LEU A 73 1.84 -16.87 -13.31
C LEU A 73 2.35 -18.32 -13.29
N SER A 74 1.48 -19.33 -13.14
CA SER A 74 1.88 -20.73 -12.92
C SER A 74 2.62 -21.38 -14.10
N HIS A 75 2.56 -20.76 -15.28
CA HIS A 75 3.27 -21.23 -16.48
C HIS A 75 4.70 -20.71 -16.57
N LEU A 76 5.09 -19.76 -15.71
CA LEU A 76 6.43 -19.17 -15.69
C LEU A 76 7.36 -19.97 -14.76
N ASP A 77 8.61 -20.16 -15.19
CA ASP A 77 9.65 -20.69 -14.34
C ASP A 77 10.20 -19.64 -13.33
N ILE A 78 11.01 -20.07 -12.36
CA ILE A 78 11.52 -19.18 -11.31
C ILE A 78 12.32 -18.00 -11.88
N PRO A 79 13.26 -18.17 -12.83
CA PRO A 79 13.96 -17.06 -13.47
C PRO A 79 13.02 -16.06 -14.17
N GLN A 80 11.98 -16.56 -14.84
CA GLN A 80 10.98 -15.72 -15.50
C GLN A 80 10.13 -14.93 -14.47
N LEU A 81 9.72 -15.57 -13.38
CA LEU A 81 9.01 -14.94 -12.27
C LEU A 81 9.83 -13.81 -11.66
N ASP A 82 11.11 -14.06 -11.36
CA ASP A 82 12.00 -13.05 -10.78
C ASP A 82 12.23 -11.87 -11.74
N LYS A 83 12.42 -12.16 -13.03
CA LYS A 83 12.59 -11.14 -14.07
C LYS A 83 11.32 -10.30 -14.24
N LEU A 84 10.14 -10.92 -14.32
CA LEU A 84 8.86 -10.20 -14.41
C LEU A 84 8.65 -9.32 -13.19
N ARG A 85 8.84 -9.87 -11.98
CA ARG A 85 8.70 -9.12 -10.74
C ARG A 85 9.64 -7.92 -10.69
N MET A 86 10.91 -8.09 -11.00
CA MET A 86 11.88 -6.99 -11.06
C MET A 86 11.46 -5.91 -12.06
N ARG A 87 10.94 -6.29 -13.23
CA ARG A 87 10.47 -5.34 -14.25
C ARG A 87 9.26 -4.55 -13.78
N LEU A 88 8.34 -5.16 -13.03
CA LEU A 88 7.19 -4.46 -12.45
C LEU A 88 7.65 -3.40 -11.44
N PHE A 89 8.62 -3.71 -10.58
CA PHE A 89 9.21 -2.72 -9.67
C PHE A 89 9.95 -1.61 -10.43
N ASN A 90 10.65 -1.93 -11.50
CA ASN A 90 11.28 -0.93 -12.37
C ASN A 90 10.27 0.00 -13.06
N VAL A 91 9.04 -0.46 -13.35
CA VAL A 91 7.97 0.43 -13.79
C VAL A 91 7.69 1.49 -12.74
N ILE A 92 7.48 1.11 -11.47
CA ILE A 92 7.29 2.09 -10.38
C ILE A 92 8.47 3.07 -10.31
N ALA A 93 9.70 2.55 -10.31
CA ALA A 93 10.92 3.34 -10.17
C ALA A 93 11.16 4.33 -11.34
N SER A 94 10.65 4.02 -12.53
CA SER A 94 10.77 4.87 -13.73
C SER A 94 9.93 6.16 -13.65
N TYR A 95 8.84 6.15 -12.90
CA TYR A 95 7.97 7.31 -12.74
C TYR A 95 8.43 8.18 -11.57
N LYS A 96 9.16 9.26 -11.84
CA LYS A 96 9.67 10.18 -10.81
C LYS A 96 8.59 10.92 -10.01
N SER A 97 7.38 11.00 -10.53
CA SER A 97 6.21 11.61 -9.87
C SER A 97 5.46 10.66 -8.94
N PHE A 98 5.66 9.33 -9.05
CA PHE A 98 5.02 8.38 -8.15
C PHE A 98 5.60 8.50 -6.75
N ARG A 99 4.74 8.29 -5.76
CA ARG A 99 5.18 8.21 -4.36
C ARG A 99 4.63 6.96 -3.70
N VAL A 100 5.46 6.37 -2.88
CA VAL A 100 5.14 5.19 -2.06
C VAL A 100 4.90 5.64 -0.63
N LEU A 101 3.82 5.11 -0.04
CA LEU A 101 3.50 5.20 1.37
C LEU A 101 3.28 3.80 1.92
N ALA A 102 3.60 3.57 3.20
CA ALA A 102 3.18 2.37 3.89
C ALA A 102 3.05 2.58 5.40
N ALA A 103 2.04 1.94 5.99
CA ALA A 103 1.97 1.71 7.43
C ALA A 103 2.49 0.30 7.73
N VAL A 104 3.45 0.22 8.64
CA VAL A 104 3.99 -1.04 9.16
C VAL A 104 3.51 -1.21 10.59
N VAL A 105 2.72 -2.24 10.81
CA VAL A 105 2.21 -2.58 12.14
C VAL A 105 3.06 -3.69 12.73
N ASP A 106 3.68 -3.43 13.89
CA ASP A 106 4.15 -4.48 14.79
C ASP A 106 2.96 -4.97 15.60
N THR A 107 2.48 -6.16 15.29
CA THR A 107 1.21 -6.65 15.78
C THR A 107 1.24 -6.93 17.29
N LYS A 108 2.38 -7.35 17.82
CA LYS A 108 2.57 -7.58 19.26
C LYS A 108 2.58 -6.26 20.03
N SER A 109 3.44 -5.33 19.62
CA SER A 109 3.51 -3.98 20.21
C SER A 109 2.19 -3.22 20.11
N TYR A 110 1.42 -3.45 19.04
CA TYR A 110 0.10 -2.87 18.86
C TYR A 110 -0.84 -3.30 19.99
N TYR A 111 -0.97 -4.59 20.23
CA TYR A 111 -1.85 -5.12 21.27
C TYR A 111 -1.35 -4.88 22.70
N GLU A 112 -0.05 -4.73 22.90
CA GLU A 112 0.52 -4.31 24.19
C GLU A 112 0.11 -2.87 24.55
N LYS A 113 0.10 -1.97 23.56
CA LYS A 113 -0.31 -0.57 23.73
C LYS A 113 -1.83 -0.36 23.70
N HIS A 114 -2.56 -1.25 23.06
CA HIS A 114 -4.00 -1.15 22.85
C HIS A 114 -4.72 -2.44 23.26
N PRO A 115 -4.85 -2.69 24.58
CA PRO A 115 -5.40 -3.95 25.10
C PRO A 115 -6.88 -4.19 24.73
N ASP A 116 -7.63 -3.13 24.46
CA ASP A 116 -9.07 -3.19 24.16
C ASP A 116 -9.39 -3.18 22.65
N ARG A 117 -8.36 -3.12 21.79
CA ARG A 117 -8.51 -3.09 20.34
C ARG A 117 -8.51 -4.49 19.73
N ASP A 118 -9.14 -4.64 18.56
CA ASP A 118 -9.17 -5.87 17.79
C ASP A 118 -8.38 -5.77 16.46
N ALA A 119 -8.53 -6.76 15.58
CA ALA A 119 -7.83 -6.81 14.30
C ALA A 119 -8.38 -5.79 13.29
N GLU A 120 -9.66 -5.44 13.37
CA GLU A 120 -10.26 -4.44 12.50
C GLU A 120 -9.84 -3.03 12.94
N ASP A 121 -9.77 -2.78 14.25
CA ASP A 121 -9.18 -1.54 14.79
C ASP A 121 -7.73 -1.37 14.34
N MET A 122 -6.94 -2.44 14.36
CA MET A 122 -5.55 -2.43 13.87
C MET A 122 -5.48 -2.03 12.39
N TYR A 123 -6.40 -2.55 11.60
CA TYR A 123 -6.51 -2.21 10.16
C TYR A 123 -6.89 -0.73 9.99
N HIS A 124 -7.87 -0.24 10.72
CA HIS A 124 -8.31 1.15 10.68
C HIS A 124 -7.20 2.12 11.11
N ASP A 125 -6.43 1.79 12.15
CA ASP A 125 -5.29 2.61 12.58
C ASP A 125 -4.17 2.66 11.54
N ALA A 126 -3.92 1.56 10.83
CA ALA A 126 -2.99 1.53 9.70
C ALA A 126 -3.50 2.36 8.52
N PHE A 127 -4.79 2.25 8.21
CA PHE A 127 -5.45 3.02 7.15
C PHE A 127 -5.38 4.53 7.44
N GLU A 128 -5.77 4.96 8.65
CA GLU A 128 -5.65 6.35 9.07
C GLU A 128 -4.21 6.86 8.98
N ALA A 129 -3.24 6.04 9.39
CA ALA A 129 -1.84 6.41 9.33
C ALA A 129 -1.35 6.69 7.90
N VAL A 130 -1.78 5.89 6.92
CA VAL A 130 -1.45 6.10 5.50
C VAL A 130 -2.21 7.30 4.94
N CYS A 131 -3.50 7.44 5.24
CA CYS A 131 -4.32 8.57 4.80
C CYS A 131 -3.77 9.91 5.32
N ALA A 132 -3.31 9.97 6.58
CA ALA A 132 -2.67 11.15 7.12
C ALA A 132 -1.38 11.51 6.35
N ARG A 133 -0.56 10.52 5.96
CA ARG A 133 0.65 10.76 5.14
C ARG A 133 0.30 11.21 3.73
N PHE A 134 -0.80 10.72 3.17
CA PHE A 134 -1.31 11.18 1.89
C PHE A 134 -1.82 12.62 1.97
N GLN A 135 -2.60 12.96 3.00
CA GLN A 135 -3.04 14.33 3.25
C GLN A 135 -1.85 15.30 3.34
N TYR A 136 -0.81 14.95 4.10
CA TYR A 136 0.39 15.79 4.19
C TYR A 136 1.13 15.90 2.85
N TYR A 137 1.15 14.84 2.04
CA TYR A 137 1.73 14.91 0.68
C TYR A 137 0.95 15.90 -0.20
N LEU A 138 -0.38 15.88 -0.17
CA LEU A 138 -1.22 16.81 -0.92
C LEU A 138 -0.99 18.27 -0.48
N GLN A 139 -0.85 18.51 0.83
CA GLN A 139 -0.50 19.83 1.36
C GLN A 139 0.90 20.29 0.90
N ASP A 140 1.89 19.39 0.85
CA ASP A 140 3.22 19.72 0.33
C ASP A 140 3.15 20.11 -1.15
N MET A 141 2.37 19.39 -1.96
CA MET A 141 2.13 19.71 -3.36
C MET A 141 1.43 21.06 -3.53
N GLN A 142 0.43 21.35 -2.71
CA GLN A 142 -0.27 22.63 -2.70
C GLN A 142 0.68 23.79 -2.40
N ARG A 143 1.54 23.65 -1.40
CA ARG A 143 2.56 24.68 -1.05
C ARG A 143 3.55 24.91 -2.18
N ALA A 144 3.94 23.83 -2.88
CA ALA A 144 4.90 23.92 -3.99
C ALA A 144 4.33 24.56 -5.26
N THR A 145 3.00 24.68 -5.40
CA THR A 145 2.30 25.15 -6.60
C THR A 145 1.50 26.44 -6.36
N THR A 146 2.07 27.42 -5.65
CA THR A 146 1.45 28.72 -5.41
C THR A 146 0.12 28.70 -4.65
N GLY A 147 -0.12 27.63 -3.85
CA GLY A 147 -1.28 27.55 -2.96
C GLY A 147 -2.58 27.03 -3.59
N SER A 148 -2.58 26.68 -4.87
CA SER A 148 -3.77 26.05 -5.48
C SER A 148 -4.05 24.69 -4.85
N PRO A 149 -5.34 24.39 -4.52
CA PRO A 149 -5.69 23.12 -3.88
C PRO A 149 -5.26 21.91 -4.72
N PHE A 150 -4.60 20.96 -4.07
CA PHE A 150 -4.31 19.64 -4.63
C PHE A 150 -5.22 18.62 -3.96
N TYR A 151 -6.07 17.98 -4.75
CA TYR A 151 -6.99 16.96 -4.25
C TYR A 151 -6.49 15.56 -4.53
N GLY A 152 -6.85 14.64 -3.63
CA GLY A 152 -6.56 13.22 -3.74
C GLY A 152 -7.77 12.36 -3.44
N MET A 153 -7.81 11.19 -4.05
CA MET A 153 -8.79 10.14 -3.77
C MET A 153 -8.09 8.87 -3.33
N VAL A 154 -8.78 8.04 -2.55
CA VAL A 154 -8.27 6.75 -2.08
C VAL A 154 -9.01 5.63 -2.79
N VAL A 155 -8.24 4.71 -3.36
CA VAL A 155 -8.71 3.47 -3.98
C VAL A 155 -8.05 2.30 -3.25
N ILE A 156 -8.83 1.34 -2.77
CA ILE A 156 -8.31 0.21 -1.98
C ILE A 156 -8.79 -1.13 -2.53
N ASP A 157 -8.00 -2.21 -2.33
CA ASP A 157 -8.43 -3.56 -2.73
C ASP A 157 -9.67 -3.99 -1.97
N GLU A 158 -10.51 -4.76 -2.66
CA GLU A 158 -11.75 -5.31 -2.12
C GLU A 158 -11.44 -6.35 -1.04
N ARG A 159 -12.07 -6.18 0.12
CA ARG A 159 -12.14 -7.17 1.20
C ARG A 159 -13.52 -7.84 1.19
N ASN A 160 -13.90 -8.55 2.25
CA ASN A 160 -15.27 -9.02 2.34
C ASN A 160 -16.27 -7.86 2.54
N ASN A 161 -17.54 -8.09 2.22
CA ASN A 161 -18.60 -7.06 2.23
C ASN A 161 -18.72 -6.33 3.58
N GLN A 162 -18.59 -7.06 4.70
CA GLN A 162 -18.69 -6.46 6.04
C GLN A 162 -17.51 -5.51 6.30
N GLN A 163 -16.29 -5.96 6.01
CA GLN A 163 -15.07 -5.17 6.19
C GLN A 163 -15.04 -3.96 5.25
N ASN A 164 -15.50 -4.12 4.01
CA ASN A 164 -15.64 -3.01 3.07
C ASN A 164 -16.56 -1.93 3.62
N LYS A 165 -17.72 -2.32 4.16
CA LYS A 165 -18.68 -1.38 4.76
C LYS A 165 -18.13 -0.71 6.02
N GLN A 166 -17.42 -1.45 6.87
CA GLN A 166 -16.79 -0.89 8.07
C GLN A 166 -15.73 0.15 7.71
N LEU A 167 -14.88 -0.17 6.72
CA LEU A 167 -13.83 0.73 6.27
C LEU A 167 -14.40 1.98 5.56
N ASP A 168 -15.45 1.84 4.77
CA ASP A 168 -16.14 2.96 4.12
C ASP A 168 -16.73 3.92 5.15
N ASN A 169 -17.42 3.40 6.17
CA ASN A 169 -17.92 4.18 7.29
C ASN A 169 -16.76 4.87 8.05
N PHE A 170 -15.68 4.14 8.31
CA PHE A 170 -14.50 4.70 8.99
C PHE A 170 -13.88 5.83 8.16
N HIS A 171 -13.77 5.67 6.85
CA HIS A 171 -13.27 6.71 5.95
C HIS A 171 -14.17 7.94 5.95
N PHE A 172 -15.49 7.75 5.90
CA PHE A 172 -16.46 8.84 6.01
C PHE A 172 -16.29 9.62 7.32
N ASP A 173 -16.19 8.90 8.44
CA ASP A 173 -15.95 9.51 9.75
C ASP A 173 -14.59 10.22 9.83
N LEU A 174 -13.57 9.65 9.19
CA LEU A 174 -12.23 10.24 9.11
C LEU A 174 -12.27 11.63 8.45
N LEU A 175 -13.06 11.80 7.40
CA LEU A 175 -13.16 13.06 6.66
C LEU A 175 -14.06 14.10 7.35
N ASN A 176 -15.07 13.67 8.11
CA ASN A 176 -16.11 14.56 8.63
C ASN A 176 -16.00 14.84 10.13
N ASN A 177 -15.31 14.01 10.90
CA ASN A 177 -15.15 14.18 12.35
C ASN A 177 -13.74 14.69 12.66
N HIS A 178 -13.62 15.99 12.99
CA HIS A 178 -12.33 16.65 13.22
C HIS A 178 -11.73 16.43 14.61
N ASP A 179 -12.52 15.97 15.59
CA ASP A 179 -12.06 15.78 16.96
C ASP A 179 -11.19 14.52 17.07
N SER A 180 -9.98 14.68 17.62
CA SER A 180 -9.00 13.61 17.90
C SER A 180 -8.34 12.93 16.70
N ARG A 181 -8.39 13.50 15.50
CA ARG A 181 -7.74 12.92 14.30
C ARG A 181 -6.29 13.35 14.14
N ARG A 182 -5.52 12.54 13.37
CA ARG A 182 -4.10 12.79 13.08
C ARG A 182 -3.87 13.94 12.13
N ALA A 183 -4.87 14.31 11.33
CA ALA A 183 -4.82 15.37 10.33
C ALA A 183 -6.22 15.93 10.04
N ASP A 184 -6.26 17.14 9.47
CA ASP A 184 -7.46 17.69 8.81
C ASP A 184 -7.42 17.24 7.35
N TYR A 185 -8.33 16.39 6.94
CA TYR A 185 -8.31 15.71 5.64
C TYR A 185 -8.91 16.55 4.50
N ASN A 186 -8.74 17.86 4.51
CA ASN A 186 -9.36 18.83 3.58
C ASN A 186 -8.96 18.65 2.10
N ASN A 187 -7.88 17.94 1.83
CA ASN A 187 -7.42 17.68 0.46
C ASN A 187 -7.87 16.31 -0.07
N LEU A 188 -8.47 15.45 0.77
CA LEU A 188 -9.06 14.21 0.30
C LEU A 188 -10.47 14.46 -0.21
N VAL A 189 -10.80 13.91 -1.37
CA VAL A 189 -12.18 13.92 -1.86
C VAL A 189 -12.98 12.86 -1.13
N GLU A 190 -14.28 13.13 -0.94
CA GLU A 190 -15.21 12.23 -0.29
C GLU A 190 -15.35 10.89 -1.03
N GLY A 191 -15.70 9.86 -0.28
CA GLY A 191 -15.89 8.51 -0.78
C GLY A 191 -14.61 7.68 -0.82
N LEU A 192 -14.72 6.46 -0.33
CA LEU A 192 -13.71 5.42 -0.48
C LEU A 192 -14.04 4.59 -1.70
N PHE A 193 -13.09 4.48 -2.64
CA PHE A 193 -13.28 3.67 -3.84
C PHE A 193 -12.71 2.27 -3.59
N ILE A 194 -13.59 1.29 -3.45
CA ILE A 194 -13.23 -0.11 -3.29
C ILE A 194 -13.20 -0.75 -4.68
N ALA A 195 -12.07 -1.33 -5.05
CA ALA A 195 -11.82 -1.83 -6.39
C ALA A 195 -11.32 -3.27 -6.35
N ALA A 196 -11.94 -4.15 -7.14
CA ALA A 196 -11.41 -5.49 -7.35
C ALA A 196 -10.05 -5.41 -8.06
N SER A 197 -9.00 -6.02 -7.47
CA SER A 197 -7.61 -5.93 -7.94
C SER A 197 -7.42 -6.34 -9.39
N HIS A 198 -8.18 -7.34 -9.89
CA HIS A 198 -8.08 -7.79 -11.27
C HIS A 198 -8.53 -6.74 -12.31
N HIS A 199 -9.30 -5.73 -11.89
CA HIS A 199 -9.72 -4.60 -12.71
C HIS A 199 -8.92 -3.32 -12.46
N SER A 200 -8.11 -3.27 -11.40
CA SER A 200 -7.39 -2.06 -10.98
C SER A 200 -5.87 -2.23 -11.11
N VAL A 201 -5.28 -1.55 -12.09
CA VAL A 201 -3.82 -1.54 -12.25
C VAL A 201 -3.11 -0.95 -11.02
N GLY A 202 -3.67 0.10 -10.44
CA GLY A 202 -3.05 0.76 -9.28
C GLY A 202 -3.03 -0.14 -8.05
N VAL A 203 -4.12 -0.88 -7.80
CA VAL A 203 -4.21 -1.85 -6.70
C VAL A 203 -3.20 -2.99 -6.90
N GLN A 204 -3.03 -3.53 -8.13
CA GLN A 204 -2.01 -4.55 -8.39
C GLN A 204 -0.59 -4.04 -8.09
N PHE A 205 -0.28 -2.78 -8.37
CA PHE A 205 1.01 -2.20 -7.98
C PHE A 205 1.09 -1.90 -6.48
N ALA A 206 -0.01 -1.55 -5.81
CA ALA A 206 -0.06 -1.37 -4.36
C ALA A 206 0.21 -2.69 -3.61
N ASP A 207 -0.34 -3.83 -4.08
CA ASP A 207 -0.03 -5.17 -3.58
C ASP A 207 1.48 -5.48 -3.65
N LEU A 208 2.12 -5.15 -4.79
CA LEU A 208 3.58 -5.32 -4.93
C LEU A 208 4.35 -4.43 -3.95
N VAL A 209 3.93 -3.19 -3.75
CA VAL A 209 4.54 -2.26 -2.77
C VAL A 209 4.38 -2.82 -1.36
N ALA A 210 3.17 -3.22 -0.97
CA ALA A 210 2.89 -3.80 0.35
C ALA A 210 3.75 -5.05 0.58
N GLY A 211 3.84 -5.94 -0.42
CA GLY A 211 4.67 -7.14 -0.39
C GLY A 211 6.15 -6.86 -0.23
N ALA A 212 6.70 -5.84 -0.91
CA ALA A 212 8.10 -5.46 -0.79
C ALA A 212 8.45 -4.90 0.59
N VAL A 213 7.59 -4.03 1.14
CA VAL A 213 7.75 -3.48 2.49
C VAL A 213 7.62 -4.59 3.54
N TYR A 214 6.60 -5.45 3.42
CA TYR A 214 6.42 -6.59 4.31
C TYR A 214 7.63 -7.53 4.32
N ARG A 215 8.16 -7.85 3.14
CA ARG A 215 9.33 -8.73 3.01
C ARG A 215 10.57 -8.13 3.67
N LYS A 216 10.76 -6.82 3.55
CA LYS A 216 11.85 -6.12 4.23
C LYS A 216 11.73 -6.25 5.75
N VAL A 217 10.56 -5.96 6.34
CA VAL A 217 10.40 -5.95 7.80
C VAL A 217 10.33 -7.37 8.40
N SER A 218 9.73 -8.32 7.68
CA SER A 218 9.52 -9.68 8.18
C SER A 218 10.68 -10.65 7.90
N LYS A 219 11.50 -10.38 6.86
CA LYS A 219 12.58 -11.27 6.39
C LYS A 219 13.93 -10.60 6.29
N GLY A 220 14.03 -9.28 6.49
CA GLY A 220 15.24 -8.50 6.25
C GLY A 220 15.63 -8.36 4.77
N ASP A 221 14.81 -8.88 3.84
CA ASP A 221 15.09 -8.82 2.41
C ASP A 221 14.60 -7.51 1.80
N SER A 222 15.55 -6.64 1.48
CA SER A 222 15.32 -5.31 0.92
C SER A 222 15.40 -5.26 -0.61
N SER A 223 15.50 -6.40 -1.31
CA SER A 223 15.77 -6.45 -2.76
C SER A 223 14.80 -5.58 -3.56
N PHE A 224 13.49 -5.75 -3.37
CA PHE A 224 12.47 -4.99 -4.08
C PHE A 224 12.21 -3.61 -3.47
N TYR A 225 12.31 -3.50 -2.15
CA TYR A 225 12.23 -2.22 -1.46
C TYR A 225 13.27 -1.22 -1.97
N ASN A 226 14.51 -1.66 -2.19
CA ASN A 226 15.59 -0.81 -2.69
C ASN A 226 15.34 -0.30 -4.11
N VAL A 227 14.64 -1.07 -4.96
CA VAL A 227 14.28 -0.61 -6.31
C VAL A 227 13.34 0.61 -6.25
N ILE A 228 12.38 0.60 -5.35
CA ILE A 228 11.39 1.68 -5.21
C ILE A 228 11.73 2.71 -4.13
N ARG A 229 12.90 2.59 -3.49
CA ARG A 229 13.31 3.51 -2.41
C ARG A 229 13.26 4.97 -2.84
N GLY A 230 13.65 5.27 -4.08
CA GLY A 230 13.60 6.62 -4.64
C GLY A 230 12.19 7.20 -4.82
N ASN A 231 11.17 6.35 -4.77
CA ASN A 231 9.76 6.76 -4.82
C ASN A 231 9.12 6.87 -3.43
N ILE A 232 9.75 6.34 -2.38
CA ILE A 232 9.20 6.48 -1.03
C ILE A 232 9.25 7.94 -0.63
N ARG A 233 8.11 8.48 -0.16
CA ARG A 233 8.06 9.85 0.35
C ARG A 233 9.04 9.98 1.52
N CYS A 234 9.90 10.97 1.47
CA CYS A 234 10.95 11.19 2.47
C CYS A 234 11.06 12.67 2.87
N ARG A 235 11.73 12.91 3.97
CA ARG A 235 12.19 14.25 4.36
C ARG A 235 13.26 14.77 3.39
N PRO A 236 13.59 16.07 3.41
CA PRO A 236 14.67 16.63 2.59
C PRO A 236 16.04 15.94 2.80
N ASN A 237 16.28 15.36 3.97
CA ASN A 237 17.50 14.59 4.28
C ASN A 237 17.45 13.13 3.79
N GLY A 238 16.39 12.72 3.09
CA GLY A 238 16.20 11.34 2.58
C GLY A 238 15.63 10.34 3.60
N ASP A 239 15.31 10.78 4.83
CA ASP A 239 14.70 9.91 5.84
C ASP A 239 13.22 9.64 5.48
N VAL A 240 12.87 8.35 5.37
CA VAL A 240 11.53 7.88 5.03
C VAL A 240 10.65 7.64 6.25
N ASN A 241 11.27 7.52 7.45
CA ASN A 241 10.56 7.15 8.66
C ASN A 241 9.61 8.26 9.12
N GLY A 242 8.37 7.89 9.36
CA GLY A 242 7.31 8.82 9.71
C GLY A 242 6.81 9.71 8.56
N TYR A 243 7.42 9.61 7.36
CA TYR A 243 7.02 10.33 6.15
C TYR A 243 6.39 9.42 5.10
N GLY A 244 7.18 8.52 4.52
CA GLY A 244 6.70 7.52 3.56
C GLY A 244 6.38 6.21 4.22
N ILE A 245 7.18 5.81 5.21
CA ILE A 245 6.96 4.61 6.01
C ILE A 245 6.60 5.04 7.44
N VAL A 246 5.46 4.59 7.94
CA VAL A 246 5.00 4.91 9.28
C VAL A 246 4.81 3.65 10.10
N SER A 247 5.37 3.62 11.32
CA SER A 247 5.18 2.52 12.26
C SER A 247 3.88 2.69 13.05
N VAL A 248 3.16 1.61 13.25
CA VAL A 248 1.96 1.53 14.09
C VAL A 248 2.21 0.40 15.12
N PRO A 249 2.14 0.68 16.41
CA PRO A 249 1.95 1.99 17.02
C PRO A 249 3.18 2.89 16.83
N TYR A 250 2.99 4.22 16.90
CA TYR A 250 4.09 5.16 16.75
C TYR A 250 5.23 4.92 17.74
N GLY A 251 6.47 5.05 17.26
CA GLY A 251 7.69 4.89 18.04
C GLY A 251 8.26 3.47 18.05
N ALA A 252 7.64 2.51 17.40
CA ALA A 252 8.26 1.23 17.14
C ALA A 252 9.33 1.40 16.03
N SER A 253 10.60 1.11 16.35
CA SER A 253 11.73 1.22 15.39
C SER A 253 11.85 -0.09 14.61
N HIS A 254 11.28 -0.16 13.40
CA HIS A 254 11.34 -1.38 12.58
C HIS A 254 11.76 -1.13 11.13
N VAL A 255 12.12 0.11 10.74
CA VAL A 255 12.47 0.42 9.33
C VAL A 255 13.80 1.12 9.23
#